data_b8c0a896e0174d600a51bab663c56173
#
_entry.id   b8c0a896e0174d600a51bab663c56173
#
_cell.length_a   1.000
_cell.length_b   1.000
_cell.length_c   1.000
_cell.angle_alpha   90.00
_cell.angle_beta   90.00
_cell.angle_gamma   90.00
#
_symmetry.space_group_name_H-M   'P 1'
#
loop_
_entity.id
_entity.type
_entity.pdbx_description
1 polymer ?
#
loop_
_entity_poly.entity_id
_entity_poly.type
_entity_poly.pdbx_seq_one_letter_code
_entity_poly.pdbx_strand_id
1 'polypeptide(L)'
;MFWDASALVPTLVPEVRSVVTVSLLRADRQVILWWVSPVECQSALYRQHREDKIPHDLLNEALVRLRGLVEDADFIAPTIGLRERAGRLVASHPLRAADALQLAAALVWCDEAPQGAAFVCLDDRLREAARREGFAVLPE
;
A
#
# COMPACT_ATOMS: atom_id res chain seq x y z
N MET A 1 4.94 7.05 6.90
CA MET A 1 4.22 7.22 5.60
C MET A 1 3.14 6.16 5.48
N PHE A 2 2.07 6.44 4.76
CA PHE A 2 1.08 5.43 4.42
C PHE A 2 1.51 4.64 3.17
N TRP A 3 1.45 3.30 3.22
CA TRP A 3 1.94 2.44 2.16
C TRP A 3 0.83 1.57 1.55
N ASP A 4 0.70 1.65 0.24
CA ASP A 4 -0.11 0.73 -0.54
C ASP A 4 0.66 -0.57 -0.85
N ALA A 5 -0.05 -1.68 -1.00
CA ALA A 5 0.53 -2.98 -1.31
C ALA A 5 1.35 -2.98 -2.61
N SER A 6 0.97 -2.17 -3.62
CA SER A 6 1.72 -2.06 -4.87
C SER A 6 3.15 -1.53 -4.68
N ALA A 7 3.37 -0.70 -3.65
CA ALA A 7 4.69 -0.17 -3.31
C ALA A 7 5.46 -1.04 -2.31
N LEU A 8 4.76 -1.86 -1.52
CA LEU A 8 5.39 -2.81 -0.60
C LEU A 8 5.98 -4.02 -1.31
N VAL A 9 5.28 -4.60 -2.28
CA VAL A 9 5.73 -5.82 -2.99
C VAL A 9 7.13 -5.68 -3.58
N PRO A 10 7.51 -4.57 -4.25
CA PRO A 10 8.88 -4.37 -4.74
C PRO A 10 9.95 -4.23 -3.65
N THR A 11 9.57 -4.07 -2.38
CA THR A 11 10.53 -4.13 -1.26
C THR A 11 10.81 -5.56 -0.81
N LEU A 12 9.94 -6.50 -1.18
CA LEU A 12 9.99 -7.91 -0.76
C LEU A 12 10.65 -8.80 -1.81
N VAL A 13 10.44 -8.51 -3.08
CA VAL A 13 11.00 -9.23 -4.24
C VAL A 13 11.61 -8.24 -5.25
N PRO A 14 12.62 -8.68 -6.04
CA PRO A 14 13.24 -7.82 -7.05
C PRO A 14 12.25 -7.47 -8.17
N GLU A 15 12.00 -6.19 -8.35
CA GLU A 15 11.20 -5.59 -9.43
C GLU A 15 11.86 -4.31 -9.94
N VAL A 16 11.37 -3.76 -11.04
CA VAL A 16 11.89 -2.52 -11.65
C VAL A 16 11.91 -1.35 -10.64
N ARG A 17 10.93 -1.29 -9.75
CA ARG A 17 10.81 -0.20 -8.77
C ARG A 17 11.46 -0.50 -7.41
N SER A 18 12.09 -1.66 -7.21
CA SER A 18 12.66 -2.07 -5.92
C SER A 18 13.66 -1.07 -5.36
N VAL A 19 14.53 -0.49 -6.19
CA VAL A 19 15.55 0.46 -5.71
C VAL A 19 14.92 1.66 -5.03
N VAL A 20 13.92 2.27 -5.65
CA VAL A 20 13.27 3.46 -5.12
C VAL A 20 12.38 3.13 -3.91
N THR A 21 11.61 2.04 -3.95
CA THR A 21 10.74 1.67 -2.83
C THR A 21 11.52 1.21 -1.61
N VAL A 22 12.60 0.45 -1.78
CA VAL A 22 13.51 0.08 -0.68
C VAL A 22 14.17 1.31 -0.06
N SER A 23 14.57 2.30 -0.88
CA SER A 23 15.14 3.55 -0.37
C SER A 23 14.11 4.33 0.48
N LEU A 24 12.87 4.43 0.01
CA LEU A 24 11.78 5.07 0.75
C LEU A 24 11.48 4.33 2.06
N LEU A 25 11.42 2.98 2.02
CA LEU A 25 11.15 2.17 3.21
C LEU A 25 12.26 2.34 4.28
N ARG A 26 13.52 2.42 3.86
CA ARG A 26 14.65 2.67 4.78
C ARG A 26 14.62 4.06 5.41
N ALA A 27 14.05 5.04 4.71
CA ALA A 27 13.89 6.40 5.22
C ALA A 27 12.65 6.57 6.08
N ASP A 28 11.70 5.66 6.00
CA ASP A 28 10.46 5.71 6.77
C ASP A 28 10.64 5.08 8.15
N ARG A 29 10.44 5.90 9.18
CA ARG A 29 10.53 5.46 10.59
C ARG A 29 9.22 4.88 11.13
N GLN A 30 8.11 5.07 10.41
CA GLN A 30 6.79 4.66 10.84
C GLN A 30 5.95 4.28 9.61
N VAL A 31 5.97 3.01 9.28
CA VAL A 31 5.17 2.43 8.19
C VAL A 31 3.72 2.29 8.66
N ILE A 32 2.81 2.91 7.92
CA ILE A 32 1.37 2.81 8.18
C ILE A 32 0.72 1.98 7.08
N LEU A 33 -0.07 0.99 7.48
CA LEU A 33 -0.74 0.06 6.58
C LEU A 33 -2.26 0.06 6.79
N TRP A 34 -2.98 -0.22 5.73
CA TRP A 34 -4.36 -0.67 5.81
C TRP A 34 -4.42 -2.12 6.32
N TRP A 35 -5.43 -2.42 7.09
CA TRP A 35 -5.61 -3.74 7.73
C TRP A 35 -5.51 -4.93 6.76
N VAL A 36 -5.93 -4.76 5.50
CA VAL A 36 -5.90 -5.81 4.47
C VAL A 36 -4.57 -5.83 3.68
N SER A 37 -3.72 -4.81 3.76
CA SER A 37 -2.49 -4.70 2.96
C SER A 37 -1.58 -5.94 3.04
N PRO A 38 -1.41 -6.63 4.18
CA PRO A 38 -0.63 -7.88 4.22
C PRO A 38 -1.21 -8.98 3.34
N VAL A 39 -2.54 -9.08 3.25
CA VAL A 39 -3.22 -10.08 2.40
C VAL A 39 -3.05 -9.73 0.92
N GLU A 40 -3.10 -8.45 0.57
CA GLU A 40 -2.85 -7.97 -0.79
C GLU A 40 -1.41 -8.26 -1.23
N CYS A 41 -0.43 -8.03 -0.35
CA CYS A 41 0.97 -8.40 -0.59
C CYS A 41 1.14 -9.92 -0.79
N GLN A 42 0.54 -10.72 0.08
CA GLN A 42 0.58 -12.19 -0.07
C GLN A 42 -0.05 -12.63 -1.39
N SER A 43 -1.22 -12.06 -1.74
CA SER A 43 -1.90 -12.34 -3.00
C SER A 43 -1.01 -12.06 -4.21
N ALA A 44 -0.30 -10.91 -4.20
CA ALA A 44 0.63 -10.54 -5.26
C ALA A 44 1.83 -11.50 -5.34
N LEU A 45 2.45 -11.85 -4.21
CA LEU A 45 3.58 -12.77 -4.16
C LEU A 45 3.21 -14.18 -4.65
N TYR A 46 2.09 -14.72 -4.18
CA TYR A 46 1.62 -16.03 -4.64
C TYR A 46 1.21 -16.02 -6.12
N ARG A 47 0.65 -14.93 -6.62
CA ARG A 47 0.37 -14.77 -8.06
C ARG A 47 1.65 -14.80 -8.88
N GLN A 48 2.69 -14.04 -8.48
CA GLN A 48 3.99 -14.04 -9.16
C GLN A 48 4.62 -15.44 -9.17
N HIS A 49 4.49 -16.19 -8.08
CA HIS A 49 4.98 -17.57 -8.03
C HIS A 49 4.19 -18.50 -8.95
N ARG A 50 2.85 -18.42 -8.98
CA ARG A 50 2.03 -19.22 -9.91
C ARG A 50 2.27 -18.90 -11.38
N GLU A 51 2.72 -17.67 -11.67
CA GLU A 51 3.11 -17.22 -13.01
C GLU A 51 4.59 -17.49 -13.34
N ASP A 52 5.29 -18.29 -12.52
CA ASP A 52 6.71 -18.64 -12.67
C ASP A 52 7.66 -17.42 -12.71
N LYS A 53 7.24 -16.27 -12.15
CA LYS A 53 8.06 -15.05 -12.09
C LYS A 53 9.05 -15.07 -10.94
N ILE A 54 8.72 -15.76 -9.84
CA ILE A 54 9.61 -15.95 -8.71
C ILE A 54 9.65 -17.43 -8.30
N PRO A 55 10.84 -17.99 -7.98
CA PRO A 55 10.98 -19.35 -7.50
C PRO A 55 10.47 -19.49 -6.06
N HIS A 56 10.27 -20.74 -5.61
CA HIS A 56 9.73 -21.05 -4.30
C HIS A 56 10.58 -20.47 -3.14
N ASP A 57 11.90 -20.54 -3.25
CA ASP A 57 12.80 -20.03 -2.21
C ASP A 57 12.65 -18.50 -2.05
N LEU A 58 12.57 -17.78 -3.15
CA LEU A 58 12.37 -16.33 -3.11
C LEU A 58 10.98 -15.96 -2.55
N LEU A 59 9.94 -16.74 -2.88
CA LEU A 59 8.62 -16.59 -2.27
C LEU A 59 8.69 -16.72 -0.74
N ASN A 60 9.36 -17.76 -0.25
CA ASN A 60 9.49 -18.00 1.20
C ASN A 60 10.24 -16.88 1.90
N GLU A 61 11.36 -16.41 1.32
CA GLU A 61 12.10 -15.25 1.83
C GLU A 61 11.23 -13.99 1.86
N ALA A 62 10.46 -13.72 0.80
CA ALA A 62 9.57 -12.57 0.73
C ALA A 62 8.47 -12.62 1.79
N LEU A 63 7.89 -13.80 2.05
CA LEU A 63 6.89 -13.98 3.10
C LEU A 63 7.46 -13.78 4.51
N VAL A 64 8.72 -14.17 4.75
CA VAL A 64 9.42 -13.89 6.01
C VAL A 64 9.65 -12.39 6.19
N ARG A 65 10.12 -11.69 5.13
CA ARG A 65 10.31 -10.22 5.15
C ARG A 65 8.98 -9.48 5.37
N LEU A 66 7.91 -9.93 4.71
CA LEU A 66 6.57 -9.36 4.90
C LEU A 66 6.11 -9.49 6.35
N ARG A 67 6.34 -10.65 6.98
CA ARG A 67 6.00 -10.87 8.40
C ARG A 67 6.72 -9.88 9.31
N GLY A 68 8.03 -9.69 9.15
CA GLY A 68 8.80 -8.72 9.94
C GLY A 68 8.29 -7.29 9.73
N LEU A 69 7.98 -6.90 8.49
CA LEU A 69 7.42 -5.58 8.20
C LEU A 69 6.05 -5.38 8.87
N VAL A 70 5.20 -6.40 8.87
CA VAL A 70 3.87 -6.37 9.51
C VAL A 70 3.98 -6.28 11.04
N GLU A 71 4.97 -6.93 11.64
CA GLU A 71 5.21 -6.86 13.10
C GLU A 71 5.63 -5.46 13.55
N ASP A 72 6.32 -4.71 12.69
CA ASP A 72 6.83 -3.36 12.99
C ASP A 72 5.90 -2.22 12.53
N ALA A 73 4.86 -2.50 11.74
CA ALA A 73 3.97 -1.50 11.16
C ALA A 73 2.80 -1.13 12.07
N ASP A 74 2.31 0.10 11.94
CA ASP A 74 1.03 0.52 12.49
C ASP A 74 -0.11 0.27 11.50
N PHE A 75 -1.30 -0.06 12.00
CA PHE A 75 -2.45 -0.42 11.19
C PHE A 75 -3.65 0.47 11.38
N ILE A 76 -4.27 0.86 10.26
CA ILE A 76 -5.60 1.46 10.26
C ILE A 76 -6.64 0.32 10.23
N ALA A 77 -7.43 0.27 11.31
CA ALA A 77 -8.43 -0.77 11.51
C ALA A 77 -9.68 -0.58 10.64
N PRO A 78 -10.37 -1.67 10.27
CA PRO A 78 -11.63 -1.61 9.56
C PRO A 78 -12.74 -1.06 10.47
N THR A 79 -13.34 0.05 10.05
CA THR A 79 -14.47 0.67 10.74
C THR A 79 -15.64 0.95 9.79
N ILE A 80 -16.83 1.16 10.34
CA ILE A 80 -18.01 1.56 9.54
C ILE A 80 -17.73 2.90 8.84
N GLY A 81 -17.16 3.87 9.54
CA GLY A 81 -16.83 5.19 8.99
C GLY A 81 -15.84 5.12 7.83
N LEU A 82 -14.81 4.26 7.93
CA LEU A 82 -13.87 4.02 6.83
C LEU A 82 -14.58 3.43 5.60
N ARG A 83 -15.45 2.44 5.79
CA ARG A 83 -16.24 1.84 4.70
C ARG A 83 -17.13 2.87 4.00
N GLU A 84 -17.80 3.73 4.76
CA GLU A 84 -18.61 4.82 4.23
C GLU A 84 -17.76 5.84 3.46
N ARG A 85 -16.58 6.17 3.99
CA ARG A 85 -15.62 7.04 3.29
C ARG A 85 -15.19 6.43 1.96
N ALA A 86 -14.87 5.14 1.93
CA ALA A 86 -14.55 4.43 0.69
C ALA A 86 -15.69 4.50 -0.34
N GLY A 87 -16.94 4.34 0.11
CA GLY A 87 -18.12 4.50 -0.76
C GLY A 87 -18.21 5.87 -1.41
N ARG A 88 -17.87 6.95 -0.69
CA ARG A 88 -17.79 8.31 -1.29
C ARG A 88 -16.65 8.43 -2.31
N LEU A 89 -15.50 7.80 -2.05
CA LEU A 89 -14.37 7.81 -2.98
C LEU A 89 -14.68 7.10 -4.29
N VAL A 90 -15.41 5.98 -4.26
CA VAL A 90 -15.85 5.27 -5.49
C VAL A 90 -16.77 6.16 -6.33
N ALA A 91 -17.58 7.01 -5.71
CA ALA A 91 -18.44 7.95 -6.42
C ALA A 91 -17.65 9.10 -7.07
N SER A 92 -16.51 9.49 -6.49
CA SER A 92 -15.73 10.66 -6.91
C SER A 92 -14.54 10.32 -7.80
N HIS A 93 -14.04 9.08 -7.73
CA HIS A 93 -12.85 8.62 -8.45
C HIS A 93 -13.11 7.29 -9.17
N PRO A 94 -12.48 7.02 -10.31
CA PRO A 94 -12.59 5.75 -11.03
C PRO A 94 -11.78 4.63 -10.36
N LEU A 95 -12.04 4.37 -9.08
CA LEU A 95 -11.35 3.38 -8.26
C LEU A 95 -12.13 2.07 -8.17
N ARG A 96 -11.41 0.97 -8.02
CA ARG A 96 -11.97 -0.30 -7.57
C ARG A 96 -12.20 -0.26 -6.06
N ALA A 97 -13.02 -1.17 -5.55
CA ALA A 97 -13.35 -1.22 -4.13
C ALA A 97 -12.12 -1.33 -3.21
N ALA A 98 -11.15 -2.19 -3.58
CA ALA A 98 -9.92 -2.34 -2.81
C ALA A 98 -9.11 -1.02 -2.75
N ASP A 99 -8.95 -0.34 -3.89
CA ASP A 99 -8.21 0.92 -3.98
C ASP A 99 -8.92 2.04 -3.18
N ALA A 100 -10.25 2.07 -3.22
CA ALA A 100 -11.04 3.03 -2.46
C ALA A 100 -10.94 2.80 -0.94
N LEU A 101 -10.90 1.54 -0.48
CA LEU A 101 -10.66 1.19 0.92
C LEU A 101 -9.24 1.60 1.36
N GLN A 102 -8.24 1.38 0.51
CA GLN A 102 -6.86 1.78 0.73
C GLN A 102 -6.75 3.31 0.90
N LEU A 103 -7.35 4.08 -0.02
CA LEU A 103 -7.33 5.54 0.04
C LEU A 103 -8.14 6.08 1.23
N ALA A 104 -9.27 5.45 1.57
CA ALA A 104 -10.05 5.79 2.76
C ALA A 104 -9.25 5.57 4.04
N ALA A 105 -8.50 4.47 4.13
CA ALA A 105 -7.63 4.20 5.28
C ALA A 105 -6.53 5.27 5.42
N ALA A 106 -5.94 5.71 4.30
CA ALA A 106 -4.95 6.78 4.30
C ALA A 106 -5.54 8.12 4.78
N LEU A 107 -6.77 8.45 4.36
CA LEU A 107 -7.47 9.65 4.82
C LEU A 107 -7.81 9.60 6.32
N VAL A 108 -8.25 8.44 6.80
CA VAL A 108 -8.49 8.23 8.25
C VAL A 108 -7.18 8.38 9.04
N TRP A 109 -6.05 7.85 8.53
CA TRP A 109 -4.76 8.00 9.18
C TRP A 109 -4.34 9.45 9.40
N CYS A 110 -4.63 10.34 8.46
CA CYS A 110 -4.27 11.76 8.54
C CYS A 110 -5.42 12.65 9.01
N ASP A 111 -6.45 12.09 9.66
CA ASP A 111 -7.62 12.83 10.16
C ASP A 111 -8.30 13.70 9.09
N GLU A 112 -8.43 13.19 7.86
CA GLU A 112 -8.98 13.90 6.69
C GLU A 112 -8.17 15.16 6.30
N ALA A 113 -6.92 15.29 6.75
CA ALA A 113 -6.02 16.39 6.43
C ALA A 113 -4.77 15.90 5.68
N PRO A 114 -4.89 15.48 4.41
CA PRO A 114 -3.82 14.82 3.66
C PRO A 114 -2.68 15.73 3.19
N GLN A 115 -2.80 17.06 3.35
CA GLN A 115 -1.80 18.03 2.91
C GLN A 115 -0.47 17.80 3.61
N GLY A 116 0.55 17.40 2.84
CA GLY A 116 1.89 17.07 3.35
C GLY A 116 2.03 15.64 3.89
N ALA A 117 0.94 14.87 3.98
CA ALA A 117 1.02 13.45 4.31
C ALA A 117 1.52 12.64 3.09
N ALA A 118 2.51 11.78 3.30
CA ALA A 118 3.10 10.96 2.25
C ALA A 118 2.32 9.66 2.04
N PHE A 119 1.92 9.41 0.80
CA PHE A 119 1.26 8.19 0.34
C PHE A 119 2.16 7.46 -0.67
N VAL A 120 2.66 6.29 -0.30
CA VAL A 120 3.58 5.51 -1.15
C VAL A 120 2.80 4.47 -1.93
N CYS A 121 2.72 4.64 -3.24
CA CYS A 121 1.89 3.82 -4.13
C CYS A 121 2.49 3.75 -5.54
N LEU A 122 2.34 2.62 -6.23
CA LEU A 122 2.76 2.43 -7.62
C LEU A 122 1.58 2.19 -8.58
N ASP A 123 0.36 2.04 -8.10
CA ASP A 123 -0.83 1.95 -8.95
C ASP A 123 -1.23 3.35 -9.47
N ASP A 124 -1.22 3.55 -10.78
CA ASP A 124 -1.42 4.86 -11.39
C ASP A 124 -2.80 5.46 -11.10
N ARG A 125 -3.87 4.64 -11.01
CA ARG A 125 -5.22 5.13 -10.72
C ARG A 125 -5.33 5.58 -9.27
N LEU A 126 -4.79 4.80 -8.36
CA LEU A 126 -4.77 5.12 -6.94
C LEU A 126 -3.88 6.33 -6.66
N ARG A 127 -2.73 6.44 -7.33
CA ARG A 127 -1.85 7.62 -7.28
C ARG A 127 -2.58 8.90 -7.68
N GLU A 128 -3.30 8.85 -8.80
CA GLU A 128 -4.05 10.02 -9.28
C GLU A 128 -5.16 10.42 -8.31
N ALA A 129 -5.91 9.46 -7.76
CA ALA A 129 -6.93 9.72 -6.77
C ALA A 129 -6.32 10.31 -5.48
N ALA A 130 -5.21 9.75 -4.99
CA ALA A 130 -4.51 10.23 -3.79
C ALA A 130 -4.01 11.68 -3.97
N ARG A 131 -3.47 12.04 -5.16
CA ARG A 131 -3.09 13.43 -5.46
C ARG A 131 -4.28 14.38 -5.42
N ARG A 132 -5.42 13.98 -5.98
CA ARG A 132 -6.65 14.78 -5.96
C ARG A 132 -7.22 14.98 -4.56
N GLU A 133 -7.04 14.00 -3.68
CA GLU A 133 -7.37 14.14 -2.25
C GLU A 133 -6.35 15.01 -1.50
N GLY A 134 -5.16 15.29 -2.04
CA GLY A 134 -4.18 16.20 -1.47
C GLY A 134 -2.92 15.56 -0.89
N PHE A 135 -2.72 14.26 -1.07
CA PHE A 135 -1.51 13.57 -0.61
C PHE A 135 -0.26 13.94 -1.41
N ALA A 136 0.88 13.94 -0.75
CA ALA A 136 2.20 13.85 -1.39
C ALA A 136 2.45 12.41 -1.82
N VAL A 137 2.26 12.11 -3.12
CA VAL A 137 2.34 10.72 -3.63
C VAL A 137 3.76 10.37 -4.04
N LEU A 138 4.31 9.32 -3.42
CA LEU A 138 5.67 8.81 -3.64
C LEU A 138 5.66 7.44 -4.33
N PRO A 139 6.75 7.09 -5.05
CA PRO A 139 7.81 7.98 -5.55
C PRO A 139 7.26 9.00 -6.55
N GLU A 140 7.96 10.09 -6.79
CA GLU A 140 7.59 11.10 -7.79
C GLU A 140 7.65 10.54 -9.22
#